data_0f17af2598d7294fd7a9941cfdb2c778
#
_entry.id   0f17af2598d7294fd7a9941cfdb2c778
#
_cell.length_a   1.000
_cell.length_b   1.000
_cell.length_c   1.000
_cell.angle_alpha   90.00
_cell.angle_beta   90.00
_cell.angle_gamma   90.00
#
_symmetry.space_group_name_H-M   'P 1'
#
loop_
_entity.id
_entity.type
_entity.pdbx_description
1 polymer ?
#
loop_
_entity_poly.entity_id
_entity_poly.type
_entity_poly.pdbx_seq_one_letter_code
_entity_poly.pdbx_strand_id
1 'polypeptide(L)'
;IRVITPRPRMTRVSPFGSGVEWLALEERFTFYGGGISFIPSVPSAAPAVADPAAPVNGPFSADFKWATLPDVQATPIRFTDGHAKVFESLWSFKGVEVDGERIMQRAGQKSDKPIDLFKIKSKDKGKPEHEARLAAYGALVVTQQRAGLYSMPCAAAVLA
;
A
#
# COMPACT_ATOMS: atom_id res chain seq x y z
N ILE A 1 22.18 -23.35 38.43
CA ILE A 1 21.96 -23.08 36.99
C ILE A 1 22.44 -21.63 36.75
N ARG A 2 23.56 -21.48 36.06
CA ARG A 2 24.04 -20.14 35.66
C ARG A 2 23.53 -19.83 34.26
N VAL A 3 22.74 -18.81 34.14
CA VAL A 3 22.32 -18.27 32.84
C VAL A 3 23.38 -17.26 32.42
N ILE A 4 24.08 -17.56 31.32
CA ILE A 4 25.05 -16.64 30.73
C ILE A 4 24.33 -15.97 29.57
N THR A 5 24.06 -14.69 29.71
CA THR A 5 23.47 -13.86 28.65
C THR A 5 24.63 -13.33 27.78
N PRO A 6 24.71 -13.68 26.51
CA PRO A 6 25.71 -13.11 25.61
C PRO A 6 25.48 -11.62 25.42
N ARG A 7 26.55 -10.84 25.45
CA ARG A 7 26.48 -9.41 25.13
C ARG A 7 26.25 -9.20 23.66
N PRO A 8 25.38 -8.27 23.26
CA PRO A 8 25.16 -7.96 21.86
C PRO A 8 26.45 -7.48 21.21
N ARG A 9 26.83 -8.09 20.10
CA ARG A 9 27.98 -7.71 19.30
C ARG A 9 27.61 -6.53 18.42
N MET A 10 28.26 -5.39 18.69
CA MET A 10 28.11 -4.20 17.85
C MET A 10 28.71 -4.48 16.48
N THR A 11 27.90 -4.53 15.43
CA THR A 11 28.38 -4.55 14.05
C THR A 11 28.52 -3.12 13.54
N ARG A 12 29.63 -2.90 12.86
CA ARG A 12 30.15 -1.61 12.42
C ARG A 12 29.12 -0.84 11.57
N VAL A 13 28.86 0.40 11.96
CA VAL A 13 28.02 1.34 11.21
C VAL A 13 28.68 1.67 9.88
N SER A 14 27.97 1.48 8.78
CA SER A 14 28.36 2.00 7.46
C SER A 14 28.18 3.53 7.42
N PRO A 15 29.10 4.30 6.85
CA PRO A 15 29.06 5.77 6.89
C PRO A 15 27.99 6.42 5.98
N PHE A 16 27.17 5.62 5.33
CA PHE A 16 26.09 6.12 4.45
C PHE A 16 24.77 5.42 4.79
N GLY A 17 24.01 6.00 5.72
CA GLY A 17 22.65 5.55 6.01
C GLY A 17 22.25 5.79 7.47
N SER A 18 21.29 6.65 7.68
CA SER A 18 20.63 6.86 8.96
C SER A 18 19.67 5.70 9.24
N GLY A 19 20.19 4.64 9.87
CA GLY A 19 19.39 3.53 10.33
C GLY A 19 20.24 2.58 11.15
N VAL A 20 20.02 2.50 12.46
CA VAL A 20 20.63 1.49 13.33
C VAL A 20 19.69 0.30 13.34
N GLU A 21 20.04 -0.74 12.58
CA GLU A 21 19.32 -2.01 12.60
C GLU A 21 19.87 -2.85 13.78
N TRP A 22 19.06 -3.04 14.81
CA TRP A 22 19.36 -3.92 15.92
C TRP A 22 18.85 -5.33 15.60
N LEU A 23 19.74 -6.23 15.24
CA LEU A 23 19.44 -7.66 15.21
C LEU A 23 19.64 -8.23 16.61
N ALA A 24 18.56 -8.41 17.35
CA ALA A 24 18.57 -9.16 18.60
C ALA A 24 18.53 -10.67 18.26
N LEU A 25 19.69 -11.33 18.31
CA LEU A 25 19.75 -12.78 18.29
C LEU A 25 19.53 -13.27 19.72
N GLU A 26 18.33 -13.71 20.05
CA GLU A 26 18.07 -14.46 21.27
C GLU A 26 18.46 -15.94 21.07
N GLU A 27 19.67 -16.29 21.48
CA GLU A 27 20.09 -17.68 21.54
C GLU A 27 19.75 -18.25 22.93
N ARG A 28 18.85 -19.23 22.97
CA ARG A 28 18.53 -19.99 24.18
C ARG A 28 19.29 -21.30 24.17
N PHE A 29 20.11 -21.50 25.19
CA PHE A 29 20.85 -22.76 25.42
C PHE A 29 20.20 -23.56 26.53
N THR A 30 19.89 -24.83 26.26
CA THR A 30 19.37 -25.76 27.26
C THR A 30 20.40 -26.87 27.49
N PHE A 31 20.80 -27.10 28.75
CA PHE A 31 21.73 -28.13 29.14
C PHE A 31 20.97 -29.35 29.66
N TYR A 32 21.18 -30.52 29.03
CA TYR A 32 20.69 -31.80 29.48
C TYR A 32 21.86 -32.75 29.67
N GLY A 33 22.06 -33.24 30.92
CA GLY A 33 22.85 -34.43 31.26
C GLY A 33 24.21 -34.61 30.55
N GLY A 34 25.03 -33.53 30.45
CA GLY A 34 26.39 -33.61 29.89
C GLY A 34 26.50 -33.31 28.39
N GLY A 35 25.41 -33.00 27.69
CA GLY A 35 25.40 -32.59 26.28
C GLY A 35 24.89 -31.16 26.11
N ILE A 36 25.50 -30.41 25.18
CA ILE A 36 25.00 -29.12 24.75
C ILE A 36 24.13 -29.36 23.50
N SER A 37 22.80 -29.16 23.61
CA SER A 37 21.94 -29.15 22.45
C SER A 37 21.68 -27.73 22.00
N PHE A 38 22.12 -27.41 20.80
CA PHE A 38 21.77 -26.17 20.15
C PHE A 38 20.40 -26.34 19.48
N ILE A 39 19.39 -25.67 20.03
CA ILE A 39 18.09 -25.54 19.35
C ILE A 39 18.14 -24.20 18.64
N PRO A 40 18.28 -24.16 17.30
CA PRO A 40 18.12 -22.92 16.59
C PRO A 40 16.71 -22.43 16.88
N SER A 41 16.60 -21.30 17.61
CA SER A 41 15.33 -20.60 17.70
C SER A 41 14.98 -20.19 16.28
N VAL A 42 14.00 -20.88 15.68
CA VAL A 42 13.36 -20.36 14.48
C VAL A 42 12.94 -18.94 14.84
N PRO A 43 13.41 -17.90 14.15
CA PRO A 43 12.96 -16.56 14.42
C PRO A 43 11.44 -16.61 14.35
N SER A 44 10.78 -16.46 15.50
CA SER A 44 9.34 -16.20 15.52
C SER A 44 9.19 -14.98 14.65
N ALA A 45 8.61 -15.17 13.47
CA ALA A 45 8.37 -14.08 12.55
C ALA A 45 7.60 -13.04 13.35
N ALA A 46 8.30 -11.99 13.76
CA ALA A 46 7.63 -10.81 14.27
C ALA A 46 6.56 -10.49 13.24
N PRO A 47 5.32 -10.20 13.65
CA PRO A 47 4.29 -9.87 12.68
C PRO A 47 4.89 -8.81 11.78
N ALA A 48 5.12 -9.18 10.52
CA ALA A 48 5.70 -8.27 9.54
C ALA A 48 4.82 -7.04 9.61
N VAL A 49 5.39 -5.91 10.00
CA VAL A 49 4.68 -4.63 10.00
C VAL A 49 4.24 -4.50 8.55
N ALA A 50 2.95 -4.75 8.31
CA ALA A 50 2.42 -4.78 6.95
C ALA A 50 2.72 -3.42 6.34
N ASP A 51 3.48 -3.41 5.26
CA ASP A 51 3.77 -2.19 4.54
C ASP A 51 2.42 -1.55 4.17
N PRO A 52 2.12 -0.34 4.67
CA PRO A 52 0.84 0.30 4.40
C PRO A 52 0.58 0.53 2.91
N ALA A 53 1.63 0.48 2.10
CA ALA A 53 1.57 0.58 0.64
C ALA A 53 1.47 -0.78 -0.07
N ALA A 54 1.53 -1.90 0.66
CA ALA A 54 1.46 -3.23 0.06
C ALA A 54 0.13 -3.42 -0.70
N PRO A 55 0.16 -3.89 -1.96
CA PRO A 55 -1.05 -4.10 -2.75
C PRO A 55 -1.85 -5.28 -2.19
N VAL A 56 -3.12 -5.04 -1.87
CA VAL A 56 -4.07 -6.02 -1.33
C VAL A 56 -5.29 -6.14 -2.25
N ASN A 57 -5.78 -5.01 -2.74
CA ASN A 57 -6.92 -4.92 -3.64
C ASN A 57 -6.43 -4.65 -5.07
N GLY A 58 -5.91 -5.67 -5.77
CA GLY A 58 -5.25 -5.48 -7.07
C GLY A 58 -4.05 -4.54 -6.92
N PRO A 59 -4.01 -3.37 -7.58
CA PRO A 59 -2.92 -2.42 -7.44
C PRO A 59 -2.98 -1.58 -6.16
N PHE A 60 -4.09 -1.65 -5.39
CA PHE A 60 -4.33 -0.81 -4.22
C PHE A 60 -3.94 -1.47 -2.90
N SER A 61 -3.55 -0.64 -1.93
CA SER A 61 -3.47 -1.03 -0.52
C SER A 61 -4.85 -1.39 0.06
N ALA A 62 -4.88 -2.00 1.24
CA ALA A 62 -6.12 -2.39 1.90
C ALA A 62 -7.11 -1.24 2.13
N ASP A 63 -6.59 -0.03 2.35
CA ASP A 63 -7.36 1.20 2.60
C ASP A 63 -7.54 2.10 1.36
N PHE A 64 -7.12 1.65 0.17
CA PHE A 64 -7.14 2.41 -1.08
C PHE A 64 -6.36 3.74 -1.07
N LYS A 65 -5.56 3.99 -0.04
CA LYS A 65 -4.73 5.20 0.07
C LYS A 65 -3.45 5.15 -0.73
N TRP A 66 -3.05 3.99 -1.19
CA TRP A 66 -1.87 3.77 -2.00
C TRP A 66 -2.21 2.91 -3.21
N ALA A 67 -1.56 3.19 -4.34
CA ALA A 67 -1.59 2.30 -5.50
C ALA A 67 -0.18 2.11 -6.05
N THR A 68 0.12 0.88 -6.44
CA THR A 68 1.35 0.50 -7.13
C THR A 68 1.04 0.32 -8.61
N LEU A 69 1.48 1.27 -9.42
CA LEU A 69 1.26 1.32 -10.86
C LEU A 69 2.60 1.54 -11.56
N PRO A 70 3.36 0.48 -11.84
CA PRO A 70 4.71 0.58 -12.42
C PRO A 70 4.72 1.32 -13.76
N ASP A 71 3.63 1.23 -14.53
CA ASP A 71 3.47 1.92 -15.82
C ASP A 71 3.28 3.45 -15.68
N VAL A 72 2.89 3.92 -14.50
CA VAL A 72 2.69 5.34 -14.21
C VAL A 72 3.85 5.91 -13.41
N GLN A 73 4.25 5.22 -12.36
CA GLN A 73 5.33 5.62 -11.47
C GLN A 73 5.95 4.41 -10.77
N ALA A 74 7.29 4.39 -10.65
CA ALA A 74 8.03 3.31 -10.00
C ALA A 74 7.76 3.19 -8.49
N THR A 75 7.38 4.30 -7.83
CA THR A 75 7.06 4.33 -6.40
C THR A 75 5.54 4.33 -6.18
N PRO A 76 5.04 3.78 -5.06
CA PRO A 76 3.63 3.81 -4.74
C PRO A 76 3.07 5.23 -4.72
N ILE A 77 1.89 5.42 -5.32
CA ILE A 77 1.20 6.69 -5.43
C ILE A 77 0.27 6.85 -4.24
N ARG A 78 0.43 7.94 -3.48
CA ARG A 78 -0.42 8.24 -2.33
C ARG A 78 -1.65 9.04 -2.73
N PHE A 79 -2.82 8.58 -2.30
CA PHE A 79 -4.11 9.24 -2.49
C PHE A 79 -4.58 9.97 -1.23
N THR A 80 -5.42 10.97 -1.41
CA THR A 80 -6.17 11.59 -0.31
C THR A 80 -7.37 10.71 0.06
N ASP A 81 -7.96 10.94 1.23
CA ASP A 81 -9.14 10.18 1.67
C ASP A 81 -10.31 10.28 0.67
N GLY A 82 -10.49 11.43 0.03
CA GLY A 82 -11.50 11.60 -1.01
C GLY A 82 -11.25 10.73 -2.25
N HIS A 83 -9.99 10.68 -2.71
CA HIS A 83 -9.60 9.82 -3.83
C HIS A 83 -9.73 8.34 -3.48
N ALA A 84 -9.29 7.94 -2.28
CA ALA A 84 -9.39 6.57 -1.80
C ALA A 84 -10.84 6.06 -1.80
N LYS A 85 -11.78 6.86 -1.28
CA LYS A 85 -13.21 6.53 -1.26
C LYS A 85 -13.82 6.39 -2.65
N VAL A 86 -13.37 7.18 -3.63
CA VAL A 86 -13.81 7.05 -5.03
C VAL A 86 -13.30 5.74 -5.63
N PHE A 87 -12.03 5.40 -5.41
CA PHE A 87 -11.49 4.12 -5.89
C PHE A 87 -12.14 2.92 -5.19
N GLU A 88 -12.36 2.98 -3.88
CA GLU A 88 -13.10 1.97 -3.13
C GLU A 88 -14.52 1.77 -3.68
N SER A 89 -15.23 2.88 -3.96
CA SER A 89 -16.55 2.84 -4.57
C SER A 89 -16.51 2.16 -5.94
N LEU A 90 -15.61 2.57 -6.83
CA LEU A 90 -15.43 1.96 -8.16
C LEU A 90 -15.06 0.48 -8.06
N TRP A 91 -14.16 0.12 -7.14
CA TRP A 91 -13.74 -1.25 -6.89
C TRP A 91 -14.93 -2.15 -6.50
N SER A 92 -15.83 -1.63 -5.66
CA SER A 92 -17.01 -2.36 -5.20
C SER A 92 -17.98 -2.73 -6.31
N PHE A 93 -17.95 -2.04 -7.45
CA PHE A 93 -18.76 -2.35 -8.63
C PHE A 93 -18.11 -3.40 -9.55
N LYS A 94 -16.92 -3.92 -9.22
CA LYS A 94 -16.31 -5.09 -9.87
C LYS A 94 -16.18 -4.96 -11.41
N GLY A 95 -15.81 -3.77 -11.86
CA GLY A 95 -15.63 -3.49 -13.30
C GLY A 95 -16.91 -3.21 -14.07
N VAL A 96 -18.07 -3.26 -13.44
CA VAL A 96 -19.34 -2.86 -14.07
C VAL A 96 -19.35 -1.35 -14.32
N GLU A 97 -19.91 -0.94 -15.45
CA GLU A 97 -20.10 0.47 -15.80
C GLU A 97 -21.18 1.08 -14.92
N VAL A 98 -20.87 2.19 -14.28
CA VAL A 98 -21.75 2.87 -13.33
C VAL A 98 -21.72 4.36 -13.56
N ASP A 99 -22.85 5.01 -13.36
CA ASP A 99 -23.00 6.45 -13.42
C ASP A 99 -22.12 7.18 -12.37
N GLY A 100 -21.58 8.33 -12.78
CA GLY A 100 -20.68 9.12 -11.94
C GLY A 100 -21.32 9.58 -10.64
N GLU A 101 -22.60 10.01 -10.70
CA GLU A 101 -23.35 10.46 -9.53
C GLU A 101 -23.43 9.34 -8.48
N ARG A 102 -23.77 8.13 -8.89
CA ARG A 102 -23.87 6.96 -8.00
C ARG A 102 -22.53 6.61 -7.34
N ILE A 103 -21.42 6.73 -8.07
CA ILE A 103 -20.08 6.51 -7.54
C ILE A 103 -19.77 7.56 -6.47
N MET A 104 -20.03 8.83 -6.77
CA MET A 104 -19.73 9.95 -5.89
C MET A 104 -20.61 9.96 -4.65
N GLN A 105 -21.89 9.62 -4.78
CA GLN A 105 -22.81 9.46 -3.66
C GLN A 105 -22.33 8.37 -2.71
N ARG A 106 -21.91 7.21 -3.25
CA ARG A 106 -21.35 6.11 -2.43
C ARG A 106 -20.03 6.50 -1.76
N ALA A 107 -19.20 7.29 -2.44
CA ALA A 107 -17.95 7.81 -1.89
C ALA A 107 -18.17 8.96 -0.87
N GLY A 108 -19.41 9.40 -0.66
CA GLY A 108 -19.74 10.51 0.23
C GLY A 108 -19.20 11.86 -0.24
N GLN A 109 -19.09 12.04 -1.56
CA GLN A 109 -18.60 13.27 -2.18
C GLN A 109 -19.76 14.12 -2.71
N LYS A 110 -19.53 15.45 -2.76
CA LYS A 110 -20.55 16.41 -3.21
C LYS A 110 -20.60 16.61 -4.72
N SER A 111 -19.55 16.23 -5.44
CA SER A 111 -19.47 16.36 -6.90
C SER A 111 -20.18 15.19 -7.57
N ASP A 112 -20.73 15.40 -8.76
CA ASP A 112 -21.40 14.36 -9.55
C ASP A 112 -20.42 13.60 -10.47
N LYS A 113 -19.20 14.12 -10.62
CA LYS A 113 -18.19 13.57 -11.53
C LYS A 113 -16.93 13.18 -10.79
N PRO A 114 -16.51 11.90 -10.82
CA PRO A 114 -15.29 11.42 -10.20
C PRO A 114 -14.04 12.22 -10.61
N ILE A 115 -13.91 12.56 -11.89
CA ILE A 115 -12.76 13.30 -12.42
C ILE A 115 -12.54 14.65 -11.75
N ASP A 116 -13.59 15.30 -11.22
CA ASP A 116 -13.47 16.63 -10.62
C ASP A 116 -12.59 16.65 -9.37
N LEU A 117 -12.52 15.53 -8.64
CA LEU A 117 -11.60 15.39 -7.50
C LEU A 117 -10.13 15.30 -7.93
N PHE A 118 -9.88 14.75 -9.12
CA PHE A 118 -8.53 14.56 -9.64
C PHE A 118 -8.03 15.75 -10.46
N LYS A 119 -8.90 16.72 -10.80
CA LYS A 119 -8.50 17.94 -11.50
C LYS A 119 -7.49 18.75 -10.69
N ILE A 120 -6.38 19.09 -11.34
CA ILE A 120 -5.31 19.86 -10.74
C ILE A 120 -5.75 21.33 -10.67
N LYS A 121 -5.85 21.87 -9.47
CA LYS A 121 -6.12 23.29 -9.26
C LYS A 121 -4.92 24.13 -9.72
N SER A 122 -5.16 25.36 -10.16
CA SER A 122 -4.09 26.25 -10.68
C SER A 122 -2.91 26.42 -9.72
N LYS A 123 -3.18 26.46 -8.41
CA LYS A 123 -2.18 26.56 -7.34
C LYS A 123 -1.33 25.31 -7.15
N ASP A 124 -1.77 24.16 -7.66
CA ASP A 124 -1.15 22.87 -7.48
C ASP A 124 -0.52 22.34 -8.79
N LYS A 125 -0.54 23.15 -9.85
CA LYS A 125 0.15 22.84 -11.10
C LYS A 125 1.66 22.69 -10.87
N GLY A 126 2.25 21.65 -11.46
CA GLY A 126 3.68 21.34 -11.34
C GLY A 126 4.05 20.58 -10.07
N LYS A 127 3.08 20.18 -9.24
CA LYS A 127 3.35 19.27 -8.14
C LYS A 127 3.27 17.82 -8.64
N PRO A 128 4.38 17.07 -8.59
CA PRO A 128 4.44 15.71 -9.16
C PRO A 128 3.42 14.76 -8.54
N GLU A 129 3.08 14.95 -7.26
CA GLU A 129 2.07 14.14 -6.59
C GLU A 129 0.66 14.27 -7.19
N HIS A 130 0.29 15.47 -7.63
CA HIS A 130 -1.02 15.71 -8.24
C HIS A 130 -1.07 15.16 -9.66
N GLU A 131 0.02 15.28 -10.41
CA GLU A 131 0.15 14.72 -11.75
C GLU A 131 0.10 13.19 -11.70
N ALA A 132 0.82 12.58 -10.75
CA ALA A 132 0.79 11.14 -10.55
C ALA A 132 -0.62 10.62 -10.20
N ARG A 133 -1.36 11.33 -9.34
CA ARG A 133 -2.76 10.96 -8.99
C ARG A 133 -3.69 11.05 -10.19
N LEU A 134 -3.56 12.09 -11.01
CA LEU A 134 -4.37 12.25 -12.23
C LEU A 134 -4.02 11.17 -13.27
N ALA A 135 -2.74 10.88 -13.46
CA ALA A 135 -2.26 9.82 -14.34
C ALA A 135 -2.77 8.44 -13.88
N ALA A 136 -2.71 8.15 -12.57
CA ALA A 136 -3.24 6.93 -11.99
C ALA A 136 -4.76 6.80 -12.23
N TYR A 137 -5.51 7.89 -12.08
CA TYR A 137 -6.93 7.89 -12.39
C TYR A 137 -7.17 7.52 -13.86
N GLY A 138 -6.44 8.14 -14.78
CA GLY A 138 -6.56 7.86 -16.22
C GLY A 138 -6.14 6.43 -16.63
N ALA A 139 -5.21 5.82 -15.88
CA ALA A 139 -4.78 4.44 -16.13
C ALA A 139 -5.77 3.39 -15.57
N LEU A 140 -6.45 3.70 -14.47
CA LEU A 140 -7.31 2.76 -13.75
C LEU A 140 -8.79 2.86 -14.13
N VAL A 141 -9.25 4.04 -14.52
CA VAL A 141 -10.68 4.33 -14.76
C VAL A 141 -10.95 4.57 -16.23
N VAL A 142 -11.77 3.70 -16.80
CA VAL A 142 -12.31 3.88 -18.16
C VAL A 142 -13.57 4.73 -18.07
N THR A 143 -13.62 5.79 -18.86
CA THR A 143 -14.75 6.72 -18.90
C THR A 143 -15.43 6.68 -20.26
N GLN A 144 -16.70 6.35 -20.27
CA GLN A 144 -17.55 6.54 -21.45
C GLN A 144 -18.16 7.94 -21.40
N GLN A 145 -17.46 8.92 -21.95
CA GLN A 145 -17.80 10.35 -21.81
C GLN A 145 -19.20 10.70 -22.27
N ARG A 146 -19.70 10.04 -23.35
CA ARG A 146 -21.04 10.33 -23.90
C ARG A 146 -22.20 9.88 -23.00
N ALA A 147 -21.93 8.86 -22.15
CA ALA A 147 -22.95 8.29 -21.27
C ALA A 147 -22.76 8.67 -19.80
N GLY A 148 -21.66 9.35 -19.44
CA GLY A 148 -21.32 9.64 -18.03
C GLY A 148 -21.03 8.39 -17.19
N LEU A 149 -20.70 7.29 -17.87
CA LEU A 149 -20.43 6.01 -17.24
C LEU A 149 -18.93 5.83 -16.99
N TYR A 150 -18.63 5.21 -15.87
CA TYR A 150 -17.27 4.93 -15.40
C TYR A 150 -17.14 3.46 -15.01
N SER A 151 -16.03 2.85 -15.32
CA SER A 151 -15.70 1.49 -14.89
C SER A 151 -14.23 1.37 -14.51
N MET A 152 -13.91 0.36 -13.71
CA MET A 152 -12.54 0.03 -13.32
C MET A 152 -12.25 -1.43 -13.71
N PRO A 153 -11.70 -1.69 -14.90
CA PRO A 153 -11.50 -3.05 -15.41
C PRO A 153 -10.64 -3.94 -14.52
N CYS A 154 -9.64 -3.37 -13.83
CA CYS A 154 -8.78 -4.14 -12.93
C CYS A 154 -9.55 -4.75 -11.74
N ALA A 155 -10.69 -4.18 -11.35
CA ALA A 155 -11.54 -4.74 -10.30
C ALA A 155 -12.26 -6.05 -10.74
N ALA A 156 -12.48 -6.25 -12.05
CA ALA A 156 -13.04 -7.48 -12.59
C ALA A 156 -11.99 -8.62 -12.63
N ALA A 157 -10.74 -8.30 -12.91
CA ALA A 157 -9.67 -9.27 -13.10
C ALA A 157 -9.27 -10.05 -11.83
N VAL A 158 -9.60 -9.55 -10.64
CA VAL A 158 -9.30 -10.21 -9.35
C VAL A 158 -10.28 -11.35 -9.03
N LEU A 159 -11.34 -11.51 -9.81
CA LEU A 159 -12.41 -12.51 -9.59
C LEU A 159 -12.31 -13.73 -10.53
N ALA A 160 -11.35 -13.74 -11.42
CA ALA A 160 -11.07 -14.84 -12.33
C ALA A 160 -9.91 -15.69 -11.81
#